data_5eebf67c6be545dcbcdbbeebffb578c7
#
_entry.id   5eebf67c6be545dcbcdbbeebffb578c7
#
_cell.length_a   1.000
_cell.length_b   1.000
_cell.length_c   1.000
_cell.angle_alpha   90.00
_cell.angle_beta   90.00
_cell.angle_gamma   90.00
#
_symmetry.space_group_name_H-M   'P 1'
#
loop_
_entity.id
_entity.type
_entity.pdbx_description
1 polymer ?
#
loop_
_entity_poly.entity_id
_entity_poly.type
_entity_poly.pdbx_seq_one_letter_code
_entity_poly.pdbx_strand_id
1 'polypeptide(L)'
;MAIRLDIINYLIKARHYTSYLEIGMDNPAVNFQKVRCAEKESVDPYDPNSRYCTDWTQEKLKEYLPFLTYRMTSDQFFEVYPQKKYDVIFIDGLHLENQVDRDIFNALKHLNPGGVVIVHDCLPTTPQSQSEENPTGDWVGTVWRSIVKYTLYTPCNVKVIDTDWGVGIIEYTDDTDFVVPERLDMDYAHFLFHRDEFMHIYNWTQISDVIDASDRTVFFYPERLQKITNVLLRNLDALTDLGLANGKMGVALYLYRLNKVVNDQYLENVADELFNTVIDSIAKENISWDFTQGLSGIGWAINRLILDGGIRCSDKSILKDMDKIAIRILRLQSYNFNKVVNYLLCEIEQINRTI
;
A
#
# COMPACT_ATOMS: atom_id res chain seq x y z
N MET A 1 20.80 8.21 14.49
CA MET A 1 19.63 7.98 13.62
C MET A 1 20.04 6.86 12.68
N ALA A 2 19.21 5.83 12.51
CA ALA A 2 19.50 4.78 11.52
C ALA A 2 19.45 5.38 10.11
N ILE A 3 20.22 4.82 9.19
CA ILE A 3 20.25 5.21 7.79
C ILE A 3 20.00 3.99 6.91
N ARG A 4 19.79 4.18 5.61
CA ARG A 4 19.57 3.09 4.61
C ARG A 4 20.55 1.94 4.76
N LEU A 5 21.81 2.23 5.04
CA LEU A 5 22.85 1.21 5.24
C LEU A 5 22.56 0.27 6.43
N ASP A 6 21.98 0.81 7.52
CA ASP A 6 21.63 0.00 8.69
C ASP A 6 20.49 -0.97 8.35
N ILE A 7 19.50 -0.51 7.58
CA ILE A 7 18.37 -1.31 7.10
C ILE A 7 18.88 -2.43 6.17
N ILE A 8 19.70 -2.09 5.18
CA ILE A 8 20.28 -3.05 4.22
C ILE A 8 21.05 -4.13 4.99
N ASN A 9 21.96 -3.74 5.85
CA ASN A 9 22.79 -4.69 6.61
C ASN A 9 21.98 -5.52 7.61
N TYR A 10 20.92 -4.95 8.18
CA TYR A 10 20.01 -5.69 9.06
C TYR A 10 19.26 -6.77 8.29
N LEU A 11 18.69 -6.46 7.13
CA LEU A 11 17.99 -7.43 6.27
C LEU A 11 18.93 -8.54 5.77
N ILE A 12 20.12 -8.18 5.30
CA ILE A 12 21.12 -9.14 4.86
C ILE A 12 21.45 -10.13 5.99
N LYS A 13 21.68 -9.62 7.20
CA LYS A 13 21.98 -10.47 8.36
C LYS A 13 20.80 -11.32 8.80
N ALA A 14 19.62 -10.73 8.92
CA ALA A 14 18.42 -11.40 9.45
C ALA A 14 17.93 -12.53 8.53
N ARG A 15 18.06 -12.35 7.21
CA ARG A 15 17.60 -13.31 6.20
C ARG A 15 18.72 -14.13 5.56
N HIS A 16 19.96 -13.97 6.05
CA HIS A 16 21.15 -14.67 5.52
C HIS A 16 21.38 -14.47 4.02
N TYR A 17 21.08 -13.27 3.52
CA TYR A 17 21.29 -12.92 2.13
C TYR A 17 22.77 -12.89 1.76
N THR A 18 23.11 -13.32 0.54
CA THR A 18 24.48 -13.49 0.09
C THR A 18 24.84 -12.67 -1.14
N SER A 19 23.83 -12.17 -1.88
CA SER A 19 24.03 -11.40 -3.11
C SER A 19 23.28 -10.06 -3.08
N TYR A 20 23.98 -9.00 -3.48
CA TYR A 20 23.54 -7.61 -3.42
C TYR A 20 23.86 -6.86 -4.71
N LEU A 21 22.86 -6.12 -5.22
CA LEU A 21 23.02 -5.18 -6.32
C LEU A 21 22.68 -3.78 -5.86
N GLU A 22 23.49 -2.78 -6.19
CA GLU A 22 23.24 -1.35 -5.98
C GLU A 22 23.05 -0.66 -7.33
N ILE A 23 21.89 -0.01 -7.54
CA ILE A 23 21.58 0.81 -8.71
C ILE A 23 21.66 2.27 -8.27
N GLY A 24 22.55 3.05 -8.92
CA GLY A 24 22.86 4.42 -8.52
C GLY A 24 23.89 4.43 -7.38
N MET A 25 25.11 3.99 -7.66
CA MET A 25 26.15 3.87 -6.64
C MET A 25 26.67 5.23 -6.16
N ASP A 26 26.73 6.24 -7.04
CA ASP A 26 27.34 7.56 -6.80
C ASP A 26 28.66 7.45 -6.03
N ASN A 27 28.72 7.85 -4.76
CA ASN A 27 29.90 7.73 -3.91
C ASN A 27 29.91 6.37 -3.17
N PRO A 28 30.78 5.43 -3.56
CA PRO A 28 30.80 4.07 -2.98
C PRO A 28 31.12 4.06 -1.48
N ALA A 29 31.80 5.09 -0.95
CA ALA A 29 32.12 5.18 0.47
C ALA A 29 30.91 5.50 1.35
N VAL A 30 29.80 5.99 0.78
CA VAL A 30 28.59 6.29 1.52
C VAL A 30 27.84 5.01 1.86
N ASN A 31 27.61 4.12 0.89
CA ASN A 31 26.82 2.91 1.06
C ASN A 31 27.55 1.64 0.59
N PHE A 32 27.85 1.49 -0.68
CA PHE A 32 28.34 0.25 -1.32
C PHE A 32 29.49 -0.44 -0.59
N GLN A 33 30.52 0.31 -0.22
CA GLN A 33 31.70 -0.25 0.47
C GLN A 33 31.36 -0.82 1.85
N LYS A 34 30.35 -0.26 2.54
CA LYS A 34 29.96 -0.59 3.91
C LYS A 34 28.88 -1.68 3.98
N VAL A 35 28.25 -2.02 2.86
CA VAL A 35 27.30 -3.14 2.79
C VAL A 35 28.02 -4.46 3.09
N ARG A 36 27.47 -5.24 4.02
CA ARG A 36 28.05 -6.51 4.52
C ARG A 36 27.40 -7.70 3.83
N CYS A 37 27.68 -7.85 2.54
CA CYS A 37 27.21 -8.98 1.73
C CYS A 37 28.41 -9.69 1.11
N ALA A 38 28.29 -11.01 0.89
CA ALA A 38 29.38 -11.83 0.35
C ALA A 38 29.68 -11.43 -1.11
N GLU A 39 28.63 -11.29 -1.92
CA GLU A 39 28.73 -10.90 -3.31
C GLU A 39 28.03 -9.55 -3.50
N LYS A 40 28.75 -8.57 -4.05
CA LYS A 40 28.26 -7.22 -4.28
C LYS A 40 28.58 -6.74 -5.68
N GLU A 41 27.56 -6.25 -6.37
CA GLU A 41 27.71 -5.63 -7.68
C GLU A 41 27.03 -4.25 -7.68
N SER A 42 27.46 -3.37 -8.56
CA SER A 42 26.93 -2.02 -8.68
C SER A 42 26.73 -1.62 -10.13
N VAL A 43 25.69 -0.81 -10.37
CA VAL A 43 25.33 -0.27 -11.68
C VAL A 43 25.20 1.25 -11.56
N ASP A 44 25.95 1.97 -12.36
CA ASP A 44 25.85 3.43 -12.49
C ASP A 44 26.43 3.87 -13.84
N PRO A 45 25.78 4.73 -14.61
CA PRO A 45 26.30 5.20 -15.90
C PRO A 45 27.52 6.08 -15.74
N TYR A 46 27.69 6.73 -14.59
CA TYR A 46 28.71 7.76 -14.35
C TYR A 46 28.85 8.69 -15.57
N ASP A 47 27.73 9.33 -15.93
CA ASP A 47 27.69 10.28 -17.02
C ASP A 47 28.04 11.68 -16.51
N PRO A 48 29.25 12.19 -16.84
CA PRO A 48 29.66 13.52 -16.40
C PRO A 48 28.84 14.67 -17.03
N ASN A 49 28.00 14.37 -18.03
CA ASN A 49 27.10 15.33 -18.65
C ASN A 49 25.69 15.28 -18.06
N SER A 50 25.45 14.41 -17.11
CA SER A 50 24.15 14.32 -16.43
C SER A 50 23.88 15.58 -15.64
N ARG A 51 22.72 16.19 -15.86
CA ARG A 51 22.24 17.35 -15.08
C ARG A 51 21.98 17.02 -13.60
N TYR A 52 21.97 15.74 -13.26
CA TYR A 52 21.70 15.24 -11.90
C TYR A 52 22.99 14.95 -11.10
N CYS A 53 24.15 14.93 -11.78
CA CYS A 53 25.47 14.62 -11.18
C CYS A 53 26.40 15.81 -11.41
N THR A 54 26.31 16.83 -10.57
CA THR A 54 27.09 18.07 -10.75
C THR A 54 28.49 17.99 -10.19
N ASP A 55 28.79 16.99 -9.36
CA ASP A 55 30.02 16.92 -8.56
C ASP A 55 31.08 15.95 -9.10
N TRP A 56 30.89 15.33 -10.26
CA TRP A 56 31.81 14.33 -10.78
C TRP A 56 33.02 14.92 -11.49
N THR A 57 34.09 15.09 -10.70
CA THR A 57 35.40 15.41 -11.25
C THR A 57 36.07 14.16 -11.79
N GLN A 58 37.08 14.33 -12.66
CA GLN A 58 37.87 13.21 -13.19
C GLN A 58 38.65 12.49 -12.07
N GLU A 59 38.98 13.17 -10.98
CA GLU A 59 39.62 12.59 -9.81
C GLU A 59 38.63 11.66 -9.08
N LYS A 60 37.42 12.12 -8.75
CA LYS A 60 36.35 11.31 -8.14
C LYS A 60 36.02 10.10 -8.99
N LEU A 61 35.92 10.27 -10.31
CA LEU A 61 35.66 9.16 -11.21
C LEU A 61 36.73 8.07 -11.10
N LYS A 62 38.01 8.44 -11.07
CA LYS A 62 39.12 7.47 -10.89
C LYS A 62 39.06 6.75 -9.54
N GLU A 63 38.64 7.44 -8.51
CA GLU A 63 38.48 6.89 -7.16
C GLU A 63 37.33 5.89 -7.09
N TYR A 64 36.20 6.17 -7.75
CA TYR A 64 34.97 5.40 -7.65
C TYR A 64 34.92 4.21 -8.62
N LEU A 65 35.51 4.31 -9.82
CA LEU A 65 35.54 3.25 -10.83
C LEU A 65 35.97 1.87 -10.32
N PRO A 66 36.92 1.70 -9.39
CA PRO A 66 37.27 0.39 -8.86
C PRO A 66 36.13 -0.35 -8.16
N PHE A 67 35.10 0.36 -7.72
CA PHE A 67 33.93 -0.21 -7.02
C PHE A 67 32.72 -0.37 -7.96
N LEU A 68 32.81 0.14 -9.17
CA LEU A 68 31.74 0.07 -10.17
C LEU A 68 31.88 -1.22 -10.96
N THR A 69 30.86 -2.09 -10.84
CA THR A 69 30.84 -3.35 -11.59
C THR A 69 30.37 -3.12 -13.04
N TYR A 70 29.29 -2.35 -13.23
CA TYR A 70 28.70 -2.09 -14.54
C TYR A 70 28.55 -0.60 -14.78
N ARG A 71 29.33 -0.07 -15.74
CA ARG A 71 29.21 1.31 -16.15
C ARG A 71 28.17 1.48 -17.26
N MET A 72 26.91 1.49 -16.90
CA MET A 72 25.76 1.59 -17.81
C MET A 72 24.51 2.02 -17.04
N THR A 73 23.44 2.36 -17.74
CA THR A 73 22.15 2.61 -17.08
C THR A 73 21.54 1.32 -16.53
N SER A 74 20.65 1.43 -15.56
CA SER A 74 19.90 0.27 -15.04
C SER A 74 19.09 -0.42 -16.13
N ASP A 75 18.45 0.32 -17.03
CA ASP A 75 17.71 -0.25 -18.17
C ASP A 75 18.63 -1.12 -19.06
N GLN A 76 19.82 -0.62 -19.40
CA GLN A 76 20.81 -1.39 -20.15
C GLN A 76 21.30 -2.63 -19.40
N PHE A 77 21.51 -2.50 -18.08
CA PHE A 77 21.95 -3.61 -17.25
C PHE A 77 20.93 -4.77 -17.28
N PHE A 78 19.68 -4.48 -17.04
CA PHE A 78 18.62 -5.48 -17.02
C PHE A 78 18.38 -6.12 -18.40
N GLU A 79 18.56 -5.36 -19.48
CA GLU A 79 18.49 -5.88 -20.85
C GLU A 79 19.65 -6.83 -21.18
N VAL A 80 20.87 -6.44 -20.80
CA VAL A 80 22.10 -7.21 -21.14
C VAL A 80 22.26 -8.45 -20.25
N TYR A 81 21.79 -8.40 -18.99
CA TYR A 81 21.97 -9.46 -18.02
C TYR A 81 20.66 -10.04 -17.46
N PRO A 82 19.71 -10.49 -18.31
CA PRO A 82 18.37 -10.91 -17.88
C PRO A 82 18.36 -12.14 -16.95
N GLN A 83 19.47 -12.90 -16.86
CA GLN A 83 19.56 -14.10 -16.03
C GLN A 83 20.17 -13.85 -14.64
N LYS A 84 20.70 -12.66 -14.39
CA LYS A 84 21.26 -12.34 -13.06
C LYS A 84 20.16 -12.24 -12.02
N LYS A 85 20.44 -12.77 -10.83
CA LYS A 85 19.52 -12.77 -9.69
C LYS A 85 20.24 -12.34 -8.43
N TYR A 86 19.53 -11.66 -7.54
CA TYR A 86 20.07 -11.14 -6.28
C TYR A 86 19.10 -11.38 -5.13
N ASP A 87 19.63 -11.46 -3.93
CA ASP A 87 18.80 -11.53 -2.73
C ASP A 87 18.32 -10.12 -2.33
N VAL A 88 19.16 -9.11 -2.55
CA VAL A 88 18.85 -7.70 -2.26
C VAL A 88 19.21 -6.84 -3.47
N ILE A 89 18.27 -6.03 -3.92
CA ILE A 89 18.52 -4.99 -4.93
C ILE A 89 18.17 -3.65 -4.29
N PHE A 90 19.17 -2.76 -4.17
CA PHE A 90 19.00 -1.41 -3.65
C PHE A 90 18.95 -0.40 -4.80
N ILE A 91 17.95 0.47 -4.79
CA ILE A 91 17.69 1.48 -5.82
C ILE A 91 17.82 2.86 -5.20
N ASP A 92 18.82 3.60 -5.65
CA ASP A 92 19.13 4.99 -5.28
C ASP A 92 19.68 5.75 -6.51
N GLY A 93 19.00 5.57 -7.65
CA GLY A 93 19.45 6.07 -8.96
C GLY A 93 18.82 7.40 -9.34
N LEU A 94 18.19 7.47 -10.52
CA LEU A 94 17.49 8.68 -10.98
C LEU A 94 16.14 8.80 -10.27
N HIS A 95 15.93 9.87 -9.50
CA HIS A 95 14.77 10.08 -8.65
C HIS A 95 13.52 10.57 -9.42
N LEU A 96 13.28 10.04 -10.60
CA LEU A 96 12.10 10.33 -11.42
C LEU A 96 11.15 9.14 -11.45
N GLU A 97 9.86 9.41 -11.25
CA GLU A 97 8.79 8.40 -11.19
C GLU A 97 8.92 7.32 -12.26
N ASN A 98 9.05 7.73 -13.52
CA ASN A 98 9.11 6.80 -14.65
C ASN A 98 10.37 5.92 -14.67
N GLN A 99 11.50 6.40 -14.16
CA GLN A 99 12.71 5.60 -14.05
C GLN A 99 12.63 4.66 -12.85
N VAL A 100 12.19 5.17 -11.70
CA VAL A 100 12.02 4.36 -10.48
C VAL A 100 11.04 3.21 -10.72
N ASP A 101 9.95 3.45 -11.46
CA ASP A 101 9.02 2.38 -11.84
C ASP A 101 9.71 1.26 -12.64
N ARG A 102 10.51 1.62 -13.65
CA ARG A 102 11.26 0.63 -14.43
C ARG A 102 12.28 -0.11 -13.59
N ASP A 103 12.99 0.62 -12.75
CA ASP A 103 14.01 0.05 -11.87
C ASP A 103 13.39 -0.96 -10.90
N ILE A 104 12.28 -0.62 -10.23
CA ILE A 104 11.57 -1.53 -9.34
C ILE A 104 11.02 -2.73 -10.12
N PHE A 105 10.35 -2.50 -11.26
CA PHE A 105 9.77 -3.57 -12.06
C PHE A 105 10.81 -4.59 -12.54
N ASN A 106 11.95 -4.10 -13.04
CA ASN A 106 13.04 -4.94 -13.47
C ASN A 106 13.74 -5.62 -12.29
N ALA A 107 13.95 -4.90 -11.18
CA ALA A 107 14.55 -5.45 -9.96
C ALA A 107 13.73 -6.64 -9.42
N LEU A 108 12.39 -6.51 -9.34
CA LEU A 108 11.53 -7.61 -8.88
C LEU A 108 11.70 -8.87 -9.72
N LYS A 109 11.89 -8.73 -11.05
CA LYS A 109 12.16 -9.86 -11.96
C LYS A 109 13.56 -10.46 -11.75
N HIS A 110 14.47 -9.73 -11.12
CA HIS A 110 15.85 -10.13 -10.86
C HIS A 110 16.10 -10.54 -9.40
N LEU A 111 15.04 -10.74 -8.60
CA LEU A 111 15.18 -11.30 -7.27
C LEU A 111 15.34 -12.82 -7.29
N ASN A 112 16.15 -13.32 -6.37
CA ASN A 112 16.07 -14.71 -5.93
C ASN A 112 14.75 -14.94 -5.17
N PRO A 113 14.23 -16.17 -5.09
CA PRO A 113 13.07 -16.47 -4.25
C PRO A 113 13.29 -15.99 -2.81
N GLY A 114 12.35 -15.18 -2.29
CA GLY A 114 12.45 -14.57 -0.96
C GLY A 114 13.36 -13.35 -0.87
N GLY A 115 13.85 -12.86 -2.01
CA GLY A 115 14.63 -11.62 -2.09
C GLY A 115 13.80 -10.36 -1.87
N VAL A 116 14.47 -9.20 -1.80
CA VAL A 116 13.85 -7.90 -1.50
C VAL A 116 14.43 -6.78 -2.36
N VAL A 117 13.56 -5.86 -2.78
CA VAL A 117 13.96 -4.57 -3.36
C VAL A 117 13.89 -3.51 -2.26
N ILE A 118 14.94 -2.70 -2.15
CA ILE A 118 15.02 -1.57 -1.21
C ILE A 118 15.15 -0.29 -2.05
N VAL A 119 14.30 0.69 -1.76
CA VAL A 119 14.26 1.97 -2.51
C VAL A 119 14.53 3.12 -1.55
N HIS A 120 15.42 4.03 -1.92
CA HIS A 120 15.71 5.24 -1.15
C HIS A 120 14.81 6.41 -1.53
N ASP A 121 14.81 7.48 -0.72
CA ASP A 121 14.12 8.75 -0.98
C ASP A 121 12.58 8.66 -1.14
N CYS A 122 11.95 7.77 -0.39
CA CYS A 122 10.52 7.54 -0.48
C CYS A 122 9.65 8.62 0.19
N LEU A 123 10.20 9.40 1.14
CA LEU A 123 9.44 10.35 1.96
C LEU A 123 9.92 11.79 1.76
N PRO A 124 9.39 12.53 0.78
CA PRO A 124 9.69 13.95 0.61
C PRO A 124 9.20 14.76 1.81
N THR A 125 10.03 15.69 2.26
CA THR A 125 9.75 16.53 3.44
C THR A 125 9.14 17.89 3.08
N THR A 126 9.30 18.33 1.84
CA THR A 126 8.81 19.62 1.35
C THR A 126 8.26 19.49 -0.06
N PRO A 127 7.38 20.42 -0.52
CA PRO A 127 6.93 20.45 -1.90
C PRO A 127 8.07 20.62 -2.92
N GLN A 128 9.17 21.25 -2.53
CA GLN A 128 10.33 21.48 -3.39
C GLN A 128 11.18 20.22 -3.51
N SER A 129 11.34 19.45 -2.42
CA SER A 129 12.18 18.24 -2.43
C SER A 129 11.62 17.16 -3.36
N GLN A 130 10.31 17.18 -3.66
CA GLN A 130 9.64 16.21 -4.52
C GLN A 130 9.48 16.67 -5.99
N SER A 131 10.15 17.72 -6.41
CA SER A 131 10.09 18.20 -7.79
C SER A 131 10.81 17.27 -8.78
N GLU A 132 10.41 17.31 -10.05
CA GLU A 132 11.10 16.59 -11.14
C GLU A 132 12.48 17.21 -11.48
N GLU A 133 12.68 18.46 -11.13
CA GLU A 133 13.95 19.14 -11.31
C GLU A 133 14.73 19.09 -10.00
N ASN A 134 16.04 18.86 -10.09
CA ASN A 134 16.91 18.90 -8.91
C ASN A 134 17.12 20.35 -8.47
N PRO A 135 16.37 20.86 -7.48
CA PRO A 135 16.62 22.18 -6.92
C PRO A 135 17.90 22.13 -6.05
N THR A 136 18.42 23.29 -5.73
CA THR A 136 19.48 23.41 -4.73
C THR A 136 18.94 23.00 -3.35
N GLY A 137 19.49 21.94 -2.76
CA GLY A 137 19.12 21.44 -1.42
C GLY A 137 18.75 19.96 -1.41
N ASP A 138 17.99 19.54 -0.41
CA ASP A 138 17.53 18.15 -0.28
C ASP A 138 16.53 17.81 -1.37
N TRP A 139 16.89 16.91 -2.25
CA TRP A 139 16.09 16.49 -3.38
C TRP A 139 15.89 14.98 -3.38
N VAL A 140 14.67 14.54 -3.20
CA VAL A 140 14.24 13.14 -3.24
C VAL A 140 13.45 12.83 -4.52
N GLY A 141 13.16 13.83 -5.34
CA GLY A 141 12.44 13.68 -6.59
C GLY A 141 11.03 13.11 -6.43
N THR A 142 10.58 12.42 -7.46
CA THR A 142 9.22 11.87 -7.52
C THR A 142 9.15 10.39 -7.14
N VAL A 143 10.12 9.85 -6.40
CA VAL A 143 10.21 8.44 -5.96
C VAL A 143 8.97 8.00 -5.21
N TRP A 144 8.42 8.84 -4.34
CA TRP A 144 7.22 8.56 -3.56
C TRP A 144 6.02 8.12 -4.43
N ARG A 145 5.92 8.65 -5.66
CA ARG A 145 4.84 8.28 -6.60
C ARG A 145 4.91 6.82 -7.00
N SER A 146 6.11 6.32 -7.28
CA SER A 146 6.34 4.92 -7.57
C SER A 146 5.98 4.04 -6.38
N ILE A 147 6.41 4.41 -5.17
CA ILE A 147 6.08 3.65 -3.96
C ILE A 147 4.56 3.55 -3.75
N VAL A 148 3.84 4.67 -3.86
CA VAL A 148 2.36 4.67 -3.80
C VAL A 148 1.75 3.78 -4.87
N LYS A 149 2.26 3.82 -6.11
CA LYS A 149 1.76 2.96 -7.19
C LYS A 149 1.99 1.48 -6.87
N TYR A 150 3.16 1.11 -6.41
CA TYR A 150 3.46 -0.28 -6.05
C TYR A 150 2.62 -0.74 -4.86
N THR A 151 2.32 0.11 -3.89
CA THR A 151 1.42 -0.20 -2.78
C THR A 151 -0.02 -0.41 -3.25
N LEU A 152 -0.54 0.45 -4.14
CA LEU A 152 -1.95 0.47 -4.48
C LEU A 152 -2.35 -0.41 -5.67
N TYR A 153 -1.41 -0.71 -6.59
CA TYR A 153 -1.73 -1.32 -7.88
C TYR A 153 -1.02 -2.64 -8.16
N THR A 154 -0.19 -3.11 -7.23
CA THR A 154 0.56 -4.35 -7.42
C THR A 154 0.33 -5.33 -6.25
N PRO A 155 0.64 -6.61 -6.42
CA PRO A 155 0.60 -7.59 -5.33
C PRO A 155 1.82 -7.49 -4.39
N CYS A 156 2.66 -6.47 -4.53
CA CYS A 156 3.82 -6.29 -3.69
C CYS A 156 3.46 -5.92 -2.26
N ASN A 157 4.18 -6.49 -1.30
CA ASN A 157 4.16 -6.03 0.08
C ASN A 157 5.14 -4.87 0.22
N VAL A 158 4.62 -3.66 0.31
CA VAL A 158 5.41 -2.42 0.39
C VAL A 158 5.34 -1.85 1.80
N LYS A 159 6.49 -1.52 2.38
CA LYS A 159 6.62 -0.87 3.69
C LYS A 159 7.70 0.19 3.59
N VAL A 160 7.54 1.30 4.30
CA VAL A 160 8.53 2.38 4.33
C VAL A 160 9.00 2.62 5.75
N ILE A 161 10.29 2.66 5.96
CA ILE A 161 10.90 3.04 7.24
C ILE A 161 11.12 4.55 7.24
N ASP A 162 10.54 5.24 8.24
CA ASP A 162 10.66 6.70 8.41
C ASP A 162 12.04 7.07 8.98
N THR A 163 13.04 7.02 8.13
CA THR A 163 14.40 7.44 8.39
C THR A 163 15.10 7.74 7.07
N ASP A 164 16.13 8.59 7.06
CA ASP A 164 17.00 8.83 5.89
C ASP A 164 16.19 9.14 4.61
N TRP A 165 15.26 10.10 4.66
CA TRP A 165 14.29 10.48 3.61
C TRP A 165 13.35 9.37 3.14
N GLY A 166 13.18 8.33 3.96
CA GLY A 166 12.31 7.19 3.69
C GLY A 166 12.99 6.07 2.92
N VAL A 167 13.02 4.89 3.54
CA VAL A 167 13.57 3.67 2.94
C VAL A 167 12.44 2.68 2.71
N GLY A 168 12.05 2.50 1.45
CA GLY A 168 11.03 1.55 1.02
C GLY A 168 11.59 0.14 0.97
N ILE A 169 10.82 -0.82 1.46
CA ILE A 169 11.10 -2.26 1.38
C ILE A 169 9.97 -2.88 0.58
N ILE A 170 10.28 -3.52 -0.53
CA ILE A 170 9.32 -4.12 -1.46
C ILE A 170 9.61 -5.61 -1.57
N GLU A 171 8.64 -6.42 -1.19
CA GLU A 171 8.67 -7.88 -1.28
C GLU A 171 7.61 -8.34 -2.28
N TYR A 172 7.96 -9.35 -3.07
CA TYR A 172 7.07 -9.90 -4.08
C TYR A 172 7.04 -11.42 -3.94
N THR A 173 5.85 -11.97 -3.82
CA THR A 173 5.65 -13.40 -3.53
C THR A 173 4.98 -14.17 -4.66
N ASP A 174 4.55 -13.48 -5.74
CA ASP A 174 3.77 -14.09 -6.81
C ASP A 174 4.36 -13.82 -8.20
N ASP A 175 4.39 -14.84 -9.06
CA ASP A 175 4.87 -14.77 -10.44
C ASP A 175 3.83 -14.20 -11.43
N THR A 176 2.74 -13.60 -10.94
CA THR A 176 1.73 -13.05 -11.82
C THR A 176 2.18 -11.72 -12.44
N ASP A 177 1.89 -11.56 -13.73
CA ASP A 177 2.11 -10.29 -14.42
C ASP A 177 1.18 -9.22 -13.84
N PHE A 178 1.75 -8.09 -13.45
CA PHE A 178 1.00 -6.91 -13.01
C PHE A 178 1.39 -5.69 -13.86
N VAL A 179 0.49 -4.72 -13.91
CA VAL A 179 0.70 -3.48 -14.65
C VAL A 179 0.68 -2.30 -13.69
N VAL A 180 1.77 -1.58 -13.66
CA VAL A 180 1.88 -0.31 -12.91
C VAL A 180 1.34 0.82 -13.80
N PRO A 181 0.47 1.70 -13.29
CA PRO A 181 0.03 2.88 -14.05
C PRO A 181 1.21 3.75 -14.49
N GLU A 182 1.20 4.24 -15.72
CA GLU A 182 2.28 5.08 -16.26
C GLU A 182 2.49 6.34 -15.39
N ARG A 183 1.42 6.92 -14.85
CA ARG A 183 1.45 8.09 -13.99
C ARG A 183 0.50 7.95 -12.82
N LEU A 184 0.94 8.40 -11.63
CA LEU A 184 0.09 8.55 -10.47
C LEU A 184 -0.69 9.88 -10.58
N ASP A 185 -2.02 9.80 -10.68
CA ASP A 185 -2.89 10.97 -10.62
C ASP A 185 -3.18 11.35 -9.16
N MET A 186 -2.19 11.96 -8.52
CA MET A 186 -2.24 12.38 -7.12
C MET A 186 -1.37 13.62 -6.93
N ASP A 187 -1.90 14.66 -6.31
CA ASP A 187 -1.10 15.80 -5.90
C ASP A 187 -0.36 15.56 -4.56
N TYR A 188 0.64 16.39 -4.31
CA TYR A 188 1.49 16.24 -3.12
C TYR A 188 0.75 16.53 -1.81
N ALA A 189 -0.25 17.41 -1.81
CA ALA A 189 -1.01 17.74 -0.62
C ALA A 189 -1.90 16.54 -0.20
N HIS A 190 -2.52 15.88 -1.16
CA HIS A 190 -3.28 14.65 -0.93
C HIS A 190 -2.38 13.53 -0.43
N PHE A 191 -1.21 13.34 -1.05
CA PHE A 191 -0.21 12.39 -0.56
C PHE A 191 0.19 12.66 0.90
N LEU A 192 0.52 13.91 1.25
CA LEU A 192 0.93 14.25 2.61
C LEU A 192 -0.13 13.94 3.66
N PHE A 193 -1.39 14.16 3.33
CA PHE A 193 -2.51 13.91 4.24
C PHE A 193 -2.70 12.41 4.50
N HIS A 194 -2.44 11.56 3.51
CA HIS A 194 -2.66 10.11 3.56
C HIS A 194 -1.37 9.29 3.50
N ARG A 195 -0.20 9.90 3.69
CA ARG A 195 1.10 9.24 3.46
C ARG A 195 1.28 7.96 4.29
N ASP A 196 0.83 7.97 5.54
CA ASP A 196 0.99 6.83 6.44
C ASP A 196 0.18 5.61 5.96
N GLU A 197 -0.97 5.88 5.33
CA GLU A 197 -1.86 4.87 4.74
C GLU A 197 -1.29 4.31 3.44
N PHE A 198 -0.76 5.18 2.56
CA PHE A 198 -0.24 4.77 1.26
C PHE A 198 1.15 4.16 1.32
N MET A 199 1.92 4.44 2.36
CA MET A 199 3.31 4.04 2.48
C MET A 199 3.56 2.94 3.50
N HIS A 200 2.56 2.57 4.32
CA HIS A 200 2.71 1.65 5.45
C HIS A 200 3.97 1.99 6.26
N ILE A 201 3.94 3.19 6.89
CA ILE A 201 5.13 3.77 7.53
C ILE A 201 5.43 3.10 8.87
N TYR A 202 6.69 2.72 9.05
CA TYR A 202 7.22 2.13 10.29
C TYR A 202 8.41 2.94 10.80
N ASN A 203 8.55 3.01 12.13
CA ASN A 203 9.78 3.53 12.72
C ASN A 203 10.90 2.50 12.67
N TRP A 204 12.13 2.95 12.69
CA TRP A 204 13.31 2.06 12.75
C TRP A 204 13.25 1.02 13.89
N THR A 205 12.70 1.39 15.04
CA THR A 205 12.54 0.48 16.19
C THR A 205 11.60 -0.68 15.92
N GLN A 206 10.83 -0.61 14.87
CA GLN A 206 9.87 -1.64 14.42
C GLN A 206 10.42 -2.51 13.29
N ILE A 207 11.72 -2.40 12.96
CA ILE A 207 12.31 -3.12 11.82
C ILE A 207 12.18 -4.65 11.97
N SER A 208 12.21 -5.19 13.20
CA SER A 208 11.95 -6.60 13.47
C SER A 208 10.53 -7.00 13.06
N ASP A 209 9.55 -6.17 13.40
CA ASP A 209 8.14 -6.43 13.06
C ASP A 209 7.92 -6.40 11.54
N VAL A 210 8.66 -5.52 10.85
CA VAL A 210 8.65 -5.44 9.38
C VAL A 210 9.18 -6.71 8.74
N ILE A 211 10.21 -7.32 9.32
CA ILE A 211 10.85 -8.54 8.81
C ILE A 211 10.03 -9.78 9.14
N ASP A 212 9.55 -9.89 10.37
CA ASP A 212 8.72 -11.02 10.81
C ASP A 212 7.35 -11.03 10.14
N ALA A 213 6.85 -9.86 9.74
CA ALA A 213 5.60 -9.76 8.99
C ALA A 213 5.71 -10.27 7.54
N SER A 214 6.92 -10.56 7.02
CA SER A 214 7.12 -11.15 5.69
C SER A 214 6.60 -12.59 5.57
N ASP A 215 6.42 -13.29 6.69
CA ASP A 215 5.78 -14.61 6.74
C ASP A 215 4.24 -14.56 6.59
N ARG A 216 3.66 -13.37 6.58
CA ARG A 216 2.24 -13.22 6.27
C ARG A 216 2.06 -13.42 4.78
N THR A 217 1.49 -14.55 4.40
CA THR A 217 1.01 -14.80 3.04
C THR A 217 0.20 -13.59 2.59
N VAL A 218 0.74 -12.80 1.67
CA VAL A 218 -0.02 -11.75 0.98
C VAL A 218 -1.08 -12.49 0.18
N PHE A 219 -2.31 -12.49 0.67
CA PHE A 219 -3.43 -13.07 -0.06
C PHE A 219 -3.68 -12.21 -1.29
N PHE A 220 -3.17 -12.68 -2.42
CA PHE A 220 -3.47 -12.10 -3.72
C PHE A 220 -4.98 -12.25 -3.98
N TYR A 221 -5.66 -11.14 -4.16
CA TYR A 221 -7.04 -11.16 -4.64
C TYR A 221 -7.09 -10.73 -6.12
N PRO A 222 -8.04 -11.27 -6.90
CA PRO A 222 -8.07 -11.08 -8.34
C PRO A 222 -7.91 -9.61 -8.75
N GLU A 223 -7.12 -9.33 -9.78
CA GLU A 223 -6.85 -7.98 -10.32
C GLU A 223 -8.11 -7.13 -10.48
N ARG A 224 -9.23 -7.77 -10.87
CA ARG A 224 -10.52 -7.09 -10.99
C ARG A 224 -11.03 -6.54 -9.65
N LEU A 225 -10.89 -7.30 -8.56
CA LEU A 225 -11.28 -6.84 -7.22
C LEU A 225 -10.36 -5.74 -6.73
N GLN A 226 -9.06 -5.86 -6.99
CA GLN A 226 -8.08 -4.83 -6.67
C GLN A 226 -8.40 -3.50 -7.37
N LYS A 227 -8.70 -3.53 -8.68
CA LYS A 227 -9.14 -2.35 -9.44
C LYS A 227 -10.42 -1.74 -8.86
N ILE A 228 -11.40 -2.57 -8.52
CA ILE A 228 -12.66 -2.11 -7.91
C ILE A 228 -12.38 -1.45 -6.56
N THR A 229 -11.60 -2.10 -5.70
CA THR A 229 -11.22 -1.56 -4.38
C THR A 229 -10.53 -0.22 -4.50
N ASN A 230 -9.56 -0.10 -5.39
CA ASN A 230 -8.83 1.15 -5.62
C ASN A 230 -9.73 2.28 -6.14
N VAL A 231 -10.69 1.97 -7.02
CA VAL A 231 -11.68 2.95 -7.47
C VAL A 231 -12.59 3.38 -6.32
N LEU A 232 -13.03 2.46 -5.47
CA LEU A 232 -13.86 2.77 -4.30
C LEU A 232 -13.09 3.65 -3.31
N LEU A 233 -11.87 3.26 -2.94
CA LEU A 233 -11.05 3.98 -1.98
C LEU A 233 -10.73 5.42 -2.43
N ARG A 234 -10.53 5.65 -3.73
CA ARG A 234 -10.28 6.98 -4.29
C ARG A 234 -11.49 7.90 -4.33
N ASN A 235 -12.69 7.34 -4.25
CA ASN A 235 -13.93 8.08 -4.39
C ASN A 235 -14.78 8.08 -3.12
N LEU A 236 -14.19 7.79 -1.96
CA LEU A 236 -14.90 7.75 -0.67
C LEU A 236 -15.54 9.10 -0.34
N ASP A 237 -14.86 10.21 -0.63
CA ASP A 237 -15.38 11.56 -0.40
C ASP A 237 -16.61 11.91 -1.24
N ALA A 238 -16.72 11.30 -2.42
CA ALA A 238 -17.90 11.46 -3.28
C ALA A 238 -19.10 10.59 -2.82
N LEU A 239 -18.89 9.71 -1.82
CA LEU A 239 -19.89 8.79 -1.32
C LEU A 239 -20.78 9.48 -0.28
N THR A 240 -21.85 10.11 -0.72
CA THR A 240 -22.78 10.84 0.15
C THR A 240 -23.89 9.98 0.75
N ASP A 241 -24.31 8.92 0.04
CA ASP A 241 -25.37 8.01 0.47
C ASP A 241 -24.90 7.07 1.61
N LEU A 242 -25.83 6.78 2.53
CA LEU A 242 -25.57 5.88 3.66
C LEU A 242 -25.90 4.41 3.39
N GLY A 243 -26.71 4.17 2.37
CA GLY A 243 -27.38 2.88 2.11
C GLY A 243 -26.48 1.72 1.69
N LEU A 244 -27.15 0.59 1.42
CA LEU A 244 -26.50 -0.68 1.05
C LEU A 244 -26.05 -0.72 -0.42
N ALA A 245 -26.88 -0.28 -1.35
CA ALA A 245 -26.59 -0.53 -2.77
C ALA A 245 -25.58 0.46 -3.37
N ASN A 246 -25.69 1.74 -3.02
CA ASN A 246 -24.87 2.82 -3.59
C ASN A 246 -24.23 3.71 -2.51
N GLY A 247 -24.14 3.23 -1.27
CA GLY A 247 -23.74 4.06 -0.15
C GLY A 247 -22.65 3.46 0.72
N LYS A 248 -22.31 4.19 1.76
CA LYS A 248 -21.23 3.90 2.71
C LYS A 248 -21.35 2.53 3.35
N MET A 249 -22.58 2.08 3.70
CA MET A 249 -22.78 0.78 4.31
C MET A 249 -22.43 -0.36 3.35
N GLY A 250 -22.76 -0.23 2.07
CA GLY A 250 -22.39 -1.25 1.06
C GLY A 250 -20.89 -1.35 0.86
N VAL A 251 -20.20 -0.20 0.83
CA VAL A 251 -18.74 -0.17 0.73
C VAL A 251 -18.09 -0.75 1.99
N ALA A 252 -18.57 -0.38 3.19
CA ALA A 252 -18.08 -0.95 4.44
C ALA A 252 -18.24 -2.48 4.48
N LEU A 253 -19.41 -3.01 4.10
CA LEU A 253 -19.67 -4.45 4.01
C LEU A 253 -18.72 -5.15 3.04
N TYR A 254 -18.46 -4.52 1.89
CA TYR A 254 -17.50 -5.04 0.91
C TYR A 254 -16.08 -5.08 1.48
N LEU A 255 -15.60 -3.99 2.09
CA LEU A 255 -14.25 -3.90 2.65
C LEU A 255 -14.03 -4.87 3.82
N TYR A 256 -14.99 -5.01 4.75
CA TYR A 256 -14.91 -6.01 5.81
C TYR A 256 -14.81 -7.44 5.27
N ARG A 257 -15.56 -7.76 4.22
CA ARG A 257 -15.50 -9.10 3.60
C ARG A 257 -14.20 -9.32 2.85
N LEU A 258 -13.74 -8.32 2.12
CA LEU A 258 -12.45 -8.37 1.45
C LEU A 258 -11.32 -8.54 2.48
N ASN A 259 -11.37 -7.80 3.60
CA ASN A 259 -10.35 -7.86 4.64
C ASN A 259 -10.23 -9.24 5.31
N LYS A 260 -11.28 -10.04 5.32
CA LYS A 260 -11.18 -11.44 5.79
C LYS A 260 -10.28 -12.31 4.92
N VAL A 261 -10.11 -11.93 3.66
CA VAL A 261 -9.27 -12.65 2.70
C VAL A 261 -7.88 -12.08 2.67
N VAL A 262 -7.77 -10.73 2.62
CA VAL A 262 -6.47 -10.06 2.43
C VAL A 262 -5.77 -9.68 3.73
N ASN A 263 -6.52 -9.60 4.85
CA ASN A 263 -6.02 -9.25 6.19
C ASN A 263 -5.21 -7.95 6.21
N ASP A 264 -5.76 -6.89 5.62
CA ASP A 264 -5.16 -5.58 5.48
C ASP A 264 -5.76 -4.59 6.50
N GLN A 265 -4.94 -4.09 7.42
CA GLN A 265 -5.37 -3.18 8.48
C GLN A 265 -5.95 -1.87 7.94
N TYR A 266 -5.46 -1.39 6.81
CA TYR A 266 -5.99 -0.18 6.18
C TYR A 266 -7.44 -0.38 5.72
N LEU A 267 -7.75 -1.50 5.05
CA LEU A 267 -9.13 -1.82 4.65
C LEU A 267 -10.07 -1.93 5.85
N GLU A 268 -9.57 -2.47 6.96
CA GLU A 268 -10.33 -2.54 8.22
C GLU A 268 -10.63 -1.15 8.78
N ASN A 269 -9.62 -0.29 8.85
CA ASN A 269 -9.77 1.08 9.36
C ASN A 269 -10.77 1.89 8.51
N VAL A 270 -10.69 1.81 7.18
CA VAL A 270 -11.64 2.48 6.27
C VAL A 270 -13.04 1.90 6.43
N ALA A 271 -13.18 0.59 6.56
CA ALA A 271 -14.47 -0.05 6.79
C ALA A 271 -15.10 0.41 8.12
N ASP A 272 -14.30 0.50 9.18
CA ASP A 272 -14.72 1.00 10.51
C ASP A 272 -15.17 2.46 10.44
N GLU A 273 -14.44 3.32 9.73
CA GLU A 273 -14.80 4.74 9.57
C GLU A 273 -16.13 4.89 8.84
N LEU A 274 -16.30 4.21 7.71
CA LEU A 274 -17.55 4.21 6.96
C LEU A 274 -18.71 3.68 7.78
N PHE A 275 -18.51 2.57 8.50
CA PHE A 275 -19.50 1.96 9.37
C PHE A 275 -19.93 2.93 10.47
N ASN A 276 -18.97 3.52 11.21
CA ASN A 276 -19.24 4.48 12.27
C ASN A 276 -19.97 5.72 11.75
N THR A 277 -19.59 6.23 10.57
CA THR A 277 -20.30 7.34 9.92
C THR A 277 -21.76 7.00 9.67
N VAL A 278 -22.07 5.80 9.19
CA VAL A 278 -23.45 5.37 8.97
C VAL A 278 -24.20 5.26 10.30
N ILE A 279 -23.62 4.65 11.33
CA ILE A 279 -24.23 4.50 12.66
C ILE A 279 -24.56 5.86 13.28
N ASP A 280 -23.62 6.79 13.21
CA ASP A 280 -23.79 8.15 13.74
C ASP A 280 -24.88 8.94 12.99
N SER A 281 -25.03 8.71 11.70
CA SER A 281 -26.05 9.35 10.86
C SER A 281 -27.45 8.79 11.10
N ILE A 282 -27.57 7.47 11.34
CA ILE A 282 -28.87 6.85 11.70
C ILE A 282 -29.51 7.52 12.92
N ALA A 283 -28.70 7.94 13.90
CA ALA A 283 -29.18 8.59 15.10
C ALA A 283 -29.65 10.04 14.89
N LYS A 284 -29.22 10.69 13.80
CA LYS A 284 -29.40 12.12 13.57
C LYS A 284 -30.33 12.45 12.40
N GLU A 285 -30.43 11.55 11.43
CA GLU A 285 -31.11 11.80 10.16
C GLU A 285 -32.42 11.02 10.04
N ASN A 286 -33.36 11.57 9.30
CA ASN A 286 -34.61 10.86 8.96
C ASN A 286 -34.40 9.99 7.72
N ILE A 287 -33.84 8.79 7.90
CA ILE A 287 -33.50 7.86 6.85
C ILE A 287 -34.74 7.04 6.45
N SER A 288 -34.97 6.86 5.15
CA SER A 288 -36.08 6.06 4.65
C SER A 288 -35.93 4.57 5.03
N TRP A 289 -37.03 3.82 4.99
CA TRP A 289 -37.01 2.36 5.23
C TRP A 289 -36.77 1.57 3.93
N ASP A 290 -36.06 2.11 3.00
CA ASP A 290 -35.75 1.44 1.74
C ASP A 290 -34.63 0.41 1.91
N PHE A 291 -34.65 -0.70 1.13
CA PHE A 291 -33.61 -1.72 1.25
C PHE A 291 -32.31 -1.31 0.56
N THR A 292 -32.38 -0.54 -0.51
CA THR A 292 -31.19 -0.15 -1.29
C THR A 292 -30.45 1.02 -0.67
N GLN A 293 -31.19 2.01 -0.16
CA GLN A 293 -30.64 3.28 0.33
C GLN A 293 -31.01 3.59 1.78
N GLY A 294 -31.83 2.77 2.44
CA GLY A 294 -32.41 3.04 3.74
C GLY A 294 -32.09 2.04 4.83
N LEU A 295 -32.83 2.20 5.96
CA LEU A 295 -32.59 1.47 7.22
C LEU A 295 -32.70 -0.04 7.09
N SER A 296 -33.58 -0.57 6.23
CA SER A 296 -33.73 -2.02 6.13
C SER A 296 -32.51 -2.70 5.49
N GLY A 297 -31.89 -2.06 4.50
CA GLY A 297 -30.63 -2.53 3.91
C GLY A 297 -29.42 -2.35 4.84
N ILE A 298 -29.37 -1.24 5.56
CA ILE A 298 -28.34 -0.99 6.56
C ILE A 298 -28.40 -2.04 7.67
N GLY A 299 -29.60 -2.29 8.22
CA GLY A 299 -29.80 -3.31 9.26
C GLY A 299 -29.45 -4.71 8.78
N TRP A 300 -29.83 -5.07 7.56
CA TRP A 300 -29.44 -6.34 6.94
C TRP A 300 -27.88 -6.45 6.85
N ALA A 301 -27.20 -5.40 6.45
CA ALA A 301 -25.72 -5.39 6.36
C ALA A 301 -25.06 -5.55 7.74
N ILE A 302 -25.56 -4.86 8.77
CA ILE A 302 -25.08 -4.98 10.16
C ILE A 302 -25.22 -6.42 10.63
N ASN A 303 -26.42 -7.01 10.49
CA ASN A 303 -26.66 -8.41 10.85
C ASN A 303 -25.70 -9.35 10.11
N ARG A 304 -25.51 -9.11 8.83
CA ARG A 304 -24.59 -9.92 8.03
C ARG A 304 -23.16 -9.83 8.50
N LEU A 305 -22.67 -8.62 8.88
CA LEU A 305 -21.35 -8.42 9.43
C LEU A 305 -21.17 -9.13 10.79
N ILE A 306 -22.20 -9.12 11.64
CA ILE A 306 -22.19 -9.85 12.91
C ILE A 306 -22.10 -11.36 12.66
N LEU A 307 -22.95 -11.92 11.79
CA LEU A 307 -22.96 -13.32 11.42
C LEU A 307 -21.63 -13.79 10.81
N ASP A 308 -21.06 -12.96 9.96
CA ASP A 308 -19.78 -13.22 9.31
C ASP A 308 -18.59 -13.00 10.28
N GLY A 309 -18.81 -12.47 11.51
CA GLY A 309 -17.75 -12.15 12.48
C GLY A 309 -16.87 -10.97 12.03
N GLY A 310 -17.38 -10.10 11.16
CA GLY A 310 -16.69 -8.88 10.68
C GLY A 310 -16.66 -7.78 11.73
N ILE A 311 -17.71 -7.71 12.57
CA ILE A 311 -17.79 -6.77 13.69
C ILE A 311 -18.15 -7.49 14.97
N ARG A 312 -17.61 -7.03 16.10
CA ARG A 312 -18.00 -7.48 17.45
C ARG A 312 -18.98 -6.47 18.02
N CYS A 313 -20.26 -6.75 17.92
CA CYS A 313 -21.26 -5.91 18.55
C CYS A 313 -21.50 -6.36 19.99
N SER A 314 -20.96 -5.63 20.96
CA SER A 314 -21.26 -5.83 22.39
C SER A 314 -22.64 -5.26 22.77
N ASP A 315 -23.13 -4.31 21.99
CA ASP A 315 -24.42 -3.65 22.21
C ASP A 315 -25.37 -3.87 21.02
N LYS A 316 -26.35 -4.75 21.20
CA LYS A 316 -27.43 -4.99 20.22
C LYS A 316 -28.52 -3.91 20.26
N SER A 317 -28.30 -2.76 20.92
CA SER A 317 -29.33 -1.71 21.08
C SER A 317 -29.79 -1.13 19.75
N ILE A 318 -28.85 -0.90 18.82
CA ILE A 318 -29.15 -0.39 17.48
C ILE A 318 -30.12 -1.31 16.72
N LEU A 319 -29.85 -2.63 16.75
CA LEU A 319 -30.72 -3.61 16.08
C LEU A 319 -32.09 -3.67 16.76
N LYS A 320 -32.16 -3.59 18.10
CA LYS A 320 -33.46 -3.55 18.84
C LYS A 320 -34.31 -2.36 18.45
N ASP A 321 -33.73 -1.20 18.22
CA ASP A 321 -34.47 -0.03 17.79
C ASP A 321 -34.92 -0.14 16.32
N MET A 322 -34.10 -0.71 15.45
CA MET A 322 -34.50 -1.06 14.09
C MET A 322 -35.62 -2.09 14.06
N ASP A 323 -35.58 -3.11 14.92
CA ASP A 323 -36.65 -4.12 15.06
C ASP A 323 -37.97 -3.47 15.48
N LYS A 324 -37.96 -2.56 16.45
CA LYS A 324 -39.17 -1.83 16.86
C LYS A 324 -39.77 -1.02 15.70
N ILE A 325 -38.94 -0.38 14.90
CA ILE A 325 -39.36 0.38 13.72
C ILE A 325 -39.93 -0.57 12.67
N ALA A 326 -39.24 -1.69 12.37
CA ALA A 326 -39.72 -2.71 11.44
C ALA A 326 -41.08 -3.27 11.84
N ILE A 327 -41.27 -3.64 13.10
CA ILE A 327 -42.53 -4.13 13.64
C ILE A 327 -43.63 -3.08 13.55
N ARG A 328 -43.31 -1.81 13.81
CA ARG A 328 -44.27 -0.71 13.67
C ARG A 328 -44.75 -0.54 12.22
N ILE A 329 -43.83 -0.58 11.26
CA ILE A 329 -44.13 -0.48 9.84
C ILE A 329 -45.02 -1.64 9.38
N LEU A 330 -44.74 -2.88 9.78
CA LEU A 330 -45.52 -4.05 9.48
C LEU A 330 -46.96 -3.92 10.01
N ARG A 331 -47.14 -3.37 11.23
CA ARG A 331 -48.47 -3.15 11.84
C ARG A 331 -49.27 -2.09 11.13
N LEU A 332 -48.63 -1.10 10.53
CA LEU A 332 -49.28 0.00 9.85
C LEU A 332 -49.75 -0.34 8.41
N GLN A 333 -49.39 -1.51 7.90
CA GLN A 333 -49.71 -1.99 6.53
C GLN A 333 -49.38 -1.00 5.40
N SER A 334 -48.50 -0.02 5.70
CA SER A 334 -48.27 1.14 4.82
C SER A 334 -47.03 1.03 3.95
N TYR A 335 -46.30 -0.07 4.00
CA TYR A 335 -45.04 -0.20 3.25
C TYR A 335 -44.88 -1.53 2.53
N ASN A 336 -44.05 -1.55 1.49
CA ASN A 336 -43.78 -2.71 0.66
C ASN A 336 -43.18 -3.85 1.51
N PHE A 337 -43.99 -4.85 1.83
CA PHE A 337 -43.69 -6.00 2.70
C PHE A 337 -42.34 -6.66 2.40
N ASN A 338 -42.01 -6.80 1.10
CA ASN A 338 -40.75 -7.46 0.68
C ASN A 338 -39.48 -6.75 1.18
N LYS A 339 -39.52 -5.45 1.45
CA LYS A 339 -38.34 -4.67 1.94
C LYS A 339 -38.02 -4.95 3.40
N VAL A 340 -39.04 -5.26 4.20
CA VAL A 340 -38.87 -5.59 5.63
C VAL A 340 -38.59 -7.08 5.83
N VAL A 341 -39.12 -7.93 4.96
CA VAL A 341 -38.91 -9.40 5.03
C VAL A 341 -37.43 -9.77 4.94
N ASN A 342 -36.66 -9.15 4.05
CA ASN A 342 -35.24 -9.45 3.92
C ASN A 342 -34.44 -9.13 5.18
N TYR A 343 -34.78 -8.06 5.90
CA TYR A 343 -34.21 -7.74 7.19
C TYR A 343 -34.55 -8.82 8.25
N LEU A 344 -35.84 -9.17 8.37
CA LEU A 344 -36.30 -10.14 9.35
C LEU A 344 -35.78 -11.56 9.08
N LEU A 345 -35.61 -11.96 7.81
CA LEU A 345 -34.98 -13.25 7.48
C LEU A 345 -33.53 -13.34 7.97
N CYS A 346 -32.78 -12.23 7.91
CA CYS A 346 -31.43 -12.20 8.44
C CYS A 346 -31.41 -12.36 9.97
N GLU A 347 -32.38 -11.77 10.70
CA GLU A 347 -32.54 -11.97 12.15
C GLU A 347 -32.84 -13.44 12.49
N ILE A 348 -33.68 -14.11 11.72
CA ILE A 348 -33.99 -15.55 11.91
C ILE A 348 -32.74 -16.41 11.70
N GLU A 349 -31.94 -16.12 10.68
CA GLU A 349 -30.68 -16.83 10.46
C GLU A 349 -29.70 -16.66 11.64
N GLN A 350 -29.67 -15.48 12.27
CA GLN A 350 -28.84 -15.21 13.43
C GLN A 350 -29.27 -16.04 14.65
N ILE A 351 -30.59 -16.14 14.88
CA ILE A 351 -31.16 -16.94 15.99
C ILE A 351 -30.82 -18.42 15.80
N ASN A 352 -30.98 -18.95 14.58
CA ASN A 352 -30.71 -20.36 14.27
C ASN A 352 -29.22 -20.76 14.39
N ARG A 353 -28.30 -19.83 14.38
CA ARG A 353 -26.85 -20.10 14.60
C ARG A 353 -26.41 -19.97 16.06
N THR A 354 -27.27 -19.43 16.90
CA THR A 354 -27.00 -19.20 18.34
C THR A 354 -27.62 -20.27 19.23
N ILE A 355 -28.48 -21.13 18.68
CA ILE A 355 -29.01 -22.38 19.26
C ILE A 355 -28.16 -23.55 18.78
#